data_ef1bce346053052411ea9cd3a398e9b8
#
_entry.id   ef1bce346053052411ea9cd3a398e9b8
#
_cell.length_a   1.000
_cell.length_b   1.000
_cell.length_c   1.000
_cell.angle_alpha   90.00
_cell.angle_beta   90.00
_cell.angle_gamma   90.00
#
_symmetry.space_group_name_H-M   'P 1'
#
loop_
_entity.id
_entity.type
_entity.pdbx_description
1 polymer ?
#
loop_
_entity_poly.entity_id
_entity_poly.type
_entity_poly.pdbx_seq_one_letter_code
_entity_poly.pdbx_strand_id
1 'polypeptide(L)'
;LERNRDIKLSFSPYTIEGVLSRYYHFGVDMDPYYQRGYVWEQEDKELLIDSIFSNIRIGELVFVKRDYETHQSSGDLFEILDGKQRLDALRGYYENRYPYHGYYFNDLGARDRHVFLERTIPVADLIRPDEETILRCFLMLNRTGKRMDAAHLSSVEAMLQKLQEEKKKKEKQA
;
A
#
# COMPACT_ATOMS: atom_id res chain seq x y z
N LEU A 1 14.01 1.83 -22.08
CA LEU A 1 14.23 2.95 -21.15
C LEU A 1 13.11 4.01 -21.20
N GLU A 2 12.41 4.19 -22.32
CA GLU A 2 11.32 5.18 -22.43
C GLU A 2 10.05 4.77 -21.68
N ARG A 3 9.71 3.49 -21.66
CA ARG A 3 8.45 2.98 -21.06
C ARG A 3 8.25 3.26 -19.56
N ASN A 4 9.29 3.61 -18.81
CA ASN A 4 9.21 3.83 -17.36
C ASN A 4 9.37 5.29 -16.96
N ARG A 5 9.52 6.23 -17.93
CA ARG A 5 9.66 7.66 -17.63
C ARG A 5 8.36 8.33 -17.15
N ASP A 6 7.23 7.67 -17.41
CA ASP A 6 5.91 8.21 -17.07
C ASP A 6 5.46 7.87 -15.65
N ILE A 7 6.19 6.99 -14.94
CA ILE A 7 5.91 6.67 -13.53
C ILE A 7 6.45 7.79 -12.66
N LYS A 8 5.54 8.62 -12.13
CA LYS A 8 5.86 9.75 -11.24
C LYS A 8 5.40 9.41 -9.83
N LEU A 9 6.34 9.03 -8.98
CA LEU A 9 6.12 8.84 -7.55
C LEU A 9 6.51 10.12 -6.80
N SER A 10 5.60 10.61 -5.97
CA SER A 10 5.87 11.70 -5.03
C SER A 10 6.16 11.10 -3.65
N PHE A 11 7.36 11.34 -3.14
CA PHE A 11 7.80 10.79 -1.86
C PHE A 11 7.64 11.82 -0.74
N SER A 12 7.06 11.40 0.38
CA SER A 12 6.90 12.24 1.57
C SER A 12 6.97 11.37 2.83
N PRO A 13 7.57 11.87 3.92
CA PRO A 13 7.47 11.20 5.21
C PRO A 13 6.08 11.45 5.82
N TYR A 14 5.46 10.40 6.35
CA TYR A 14 4.23 10.47 7.13
C TYR A 14 4.43 9.84 8.50
N THR A 15 3.83 10.38 9.54
CA THR A 15 3.69 9.66 10.80
C THR A 15 2.70 8.50 10.64
N ILE A 16 2.76 7.50 11.53
CA ILE A 16 1.74 6.43 11.55
C ILE A 16 0.35 7.06 11.72
N GLU A 17 0.19 8.06 12.59
CA GLU A 17 -1.05 8.80 12.74
C GLU A 17 -1.53 9.41 11.42
N GLY A 18 -0.63 10.04 10.67
CA GLY A 18 -0.94 10.60 9.35
C GLY A 18 -1.38 9.55 8.32
N VAL A 19 -0.77 8.36 8.34
CA VAL A 19 -1.16 7.23 7.49
C VAL A 19 -2.53 6.69 7.90
N LEU A 20 -2.78 6.53 9.19
CA LEU A 20 -4.09 6.10 9.72
C LEU A 20 -5.17 7.14 9.42
N SER A 21 -4.87 8.43 9.55
CA SER A 21 -5.77 9.51 9.15
C SER A 21 -6.14 9.44 7.67
N ARG A 22 -5.16 9.13 6.80
CA ARG A 22 -5.43 8.89 5.37
C ARG A 22 -6.45 7.76 5.18
N TYR A 23 -6.30 6.67 5.89
CA TYR A 23 -7.21 5.52 5.83
C TYR A 23 -8.63 5.89 6.28
N TYR A 24 -8.77 6.51 7.46
CA TYR A 24 -10.09 6.74 8.06
C TYR A 24 -10.86 7.92 7.47
N HIS A 25 -10.16 8.95 7.00
CA HIS A 25 -10.83 10.19 6.56
C HIS A 25 -10.91 10.34 5.05
N PHE A 26 -10.01 9.71 4.30
CA PHE A 26 -9.99 9.84 2.85
C PHE A 26 -10.32 8.55 2.11
N GLY A 27 -10.43 7.43 2.80
CA GLY A 27 -10.64 6.13 2.21
C GLY A 27 -9.39 5.58 1.51
N VAL A 28 -9.12 4.30 1.76
CA VAL A 28 -8.06 3.53 1.09
C VAL A 28 -8.63 2.18 0.69
N ASP A 29 -8.75 1.94 -0.61
CA ASP A 29 -9.02 0.60 -1.12
C ASP A 29 -7.84 -0.32 -0.77
N MET A 30 -8.11 -1.28 0.11
CA MET A 30 -7.13 -2.27 0.55
C MET A 30 -7.08 -3.52 -0.33
N ASP A 31 -8.08 -3.70 -1.19
CA ASP A 31 -8.26 -4.91 -2.00
C ASP A 31 -8.44 -4.63 -3.49
N PRO A 32 -7.60 -3.76 -4.11
CA PRO A 32 -7.68 -3.56 -5.53
C PRO A 32 -7.44 -4.88 -6.27
N TYR A 33 -8.03 -5.04 -7.44
CA TYR A 33 -8.13 -6.29 -8.20
C TYR A 33 -6.80 -6.99 -8.53
N TYR A 34 -5.68 -6.26 -8.50
CA TYR A 34 -4.34 -6.80 -8.72
C TYR A 34 -3.63 -7.20 -7.43
N GLN A 35 -4.18 -6.90 -6.24
CA GLN A 35 -3.60 -7.26 -4.96
C GLN A 35 -3.91 -8.72 -4.59
N ARG A 36 -2.99 -9.33 -3.86
CA ARG A 36 -3.24 -10.63 -3.23
C ARG A 36 -3.97 -10.47 -1.90
N GLY A 37 -4.56 -11.58 -1.43
CA GLY A 37 -5.12 -11.66 -0.09
C GLY A 37 -4.09 -11.41 1.02
N TYR A 38 -4.59 -11.29 2.24
CA TYR A 38 -3.77 -11.13 3.43
C TYR A 38 -3.06 -12.46 3.75
N VAL A 39 -1.75 -12.42 4.03
CA VAL A 39 -0.92 -13.61 4.24
C VAL A 39 -0.02 -13.52 5.47
N TRP A 40 0.03 -12.37 6.17
CA TRP A 40 0.85 -12.23 7.37
C TRP A 40 0.23 -12.95 8.56
N GLU A 41 1.06 -13.73 9.24
CA GLU A 41 0.71 -14.36 10.50
C GLU A 41 0.93 -13.41 11.68
N GLN A 42 0.61 -13.86 12.90
CA GLN A 42 0.73 -13.03 14.10
C GLN A 42 2.19 -12.59 14.35
N GLU A 43 3.15 -13.47 14.11
CA GLU A 43 4.58 -13.23 14.30
C GLU A 43 5.08 -12.10 13.36
N ASP A 44 4.62 -12.06 12.12
CA ASP A 44 4.99 -11.00 11.17
C ASP A 44 4.49 -9.62 11.65
N LYS A 45 3.28 -9.58 12.22
CA LYS A 45 2.68 -8.35 12.78
C LYS A 45 3.46 -7.88 14.00
N GLU A 46 3.79 -8.79 14.90
CA GLU A 46 4.56 -8.46 16.10
C GLU A 46 5.96 -7.95 15.75
N LEU A 47 6.65 -8.56 14.79
CA LEU A 47 7.93 -8.08 14.29
C LEU A 47 7.85 -6.67 13.68
N LEU A 48 6.73 -6.33 13.03
CA LEU A 48 6.51 -4.97 12.54
C LEU A 48 6.39 -3.99 13.70
N ILE A 49 5.57 -4.30 14.71
CA ILE A 49 5.37 -3.44 15.89
C ILE A 49 6.67 -3.30 16.68
N ASP A 50 7.42 -4.39 16.84
CA ASP A 50 8.76 -4.35 17.46
C ASP A 50 9.71 -3.41 16.72
N SER A 51 9.73 -3.47 15.40
CA SER A 51 10.54 -2.58 14.57
C SER A 51 10.17 -1.11 14.77
N ILE A 52 8.88 -0.80 14.95
CA ILE A 52 8.39 0.56 15.22
C ILE A 52 8.92 1.06 16.55
N PHE A 53 8.75 0.30 17.63
CA PHE A 53 9.24 0.70 18.96
C PHE A 53 10.78 0.75 19.02
N SER A 54 11.45 -0.12 18.26
CA SER A 54 12.92 -0.16 18.15
C SER A 54 13.51 0.88 17.20
N ASN A 55 12.69 1.73 16.58
CA ASN A 55 13.12 2.72 15.58
C ASN A 55 13.81 2.14 14.34
N ILE A 56 13.41 0.93 13.94
CA ILE A 56 13.91 0.26 12.73
C ILE A 56 12.98 0.58 11.56
N ARG A 57 13.55 0.76 10.36
CA ARG A 57 12.76 1.02 9.14
C ARG A 57 11.89 -0.19 8.80
N ILE A 58 10.60 0.05 8.61
CA ILE A 58 9.62 -0.97 8.24
C ILE A 58 9.31 -1.04 6.73
N GLY A 59 10.07 -0.32 5.93
CA GLY A 59 9.80 -0.16 4.50
C GLY A 59 8.83 1.00 4.21
N GLU A 60 8.57 1.22 2.94
CA GLU A 60 7.66 2.27 2.47
C GLU A 60 6.25 1.76 2.25
N LEU A 61 5.28 2.67 2.25
CA LEU A 61 3.93 2.44 1.76
C LEU A 61 3.77 3.17 0.43
N VAL A 62 3.24 2.50 -0.57
CA VAL A 62 3.00 3.10 -1.88
C VAL A 62 1.50 3.11 -2.17
N PHE A 63 0.97 4.29 -2.47
CA PHE A 63 -0.44 4.48 -2.78
C PHE A 63 -0.62 4.97 -4.21
N VAL A 64 -1.75 4.60 -4.80
CA VAL A 64 -2.31 5.30 -5.96
C VAL A 64 -3.27 6.35 -5.42
N LYS A 65 -3.09 7.60 -5.83
CA LYS A 65 -4.06 8.66 -5.56
C LYS A 65 -4.99 8.80 -6.76
N ARG A 66 -6.26 8.45 -6.57
CA ARG A 66 -7.32 8.51 -7.58
C ARG A 66 -7.75 9.96 -7.86
N ASP A 67 -8.48 10.17 -8.93
CA ASP A 67 -9.15 11.44 -9.21
C ASP A 67 -10.40 11.60 -8.32
N TYR A 68 -10.97 12.80 -8.37
CA TYR A 68 -12.14 13.14 -7.57
C TYR A 68 -13.41 12.39 -8.01
N GLU A 69 -13.55 12.08 -9.29
CA GLU A 69 -14.72 11.37 -9.83
C GLU A 69 -14.75 9.92 -9.33
N THR A 70 -13.60 9.25 -9.35
CA THR A 70 -13.45 7.91 -8.78
C THR A 70 -13.72 7.92 -7.28
N HIS A 71 -13.21 8.90 -6.55
CA HIS A 71 -13.49 9.05 -5.12
C HIS A 71 -14.99 9.23 -4.82
N GLN A 72 -15.70 10.04 -5.58
CA GLN A 72 -17.15 10.22 -5.40
C GLN A 72 -17.93 8.92 -5.59
N SER A 73 -17.48 8.03 -6.47
CA SER A 73 -18.17 6.78 -6.77
C SER A 73 -17.85 5.64 -5.80
N SER A 74 -16.60 5.54 -5.32
CA SER A 74 -16.11 4.45 -4.47
C SER A 74 -16.05 4.80 -2.98
N GLY A 75 -15.91 6.08 -2.64
CA GLY A 75 -15.61 6.56 -1.29
C GLY A 75 -14.12 6.53 -0.94
N ASP A 76 -13.27 5.93 -1.79
CA ASP A 76 -11.83 5.80 -1.57
C ASP A 76 -11.05 6.76 -2.47
N LEU A 77 -10.27 7.67 -1.85
CA LEU A 77 -9.37 8.58 -2.57
C LEU A 77 -8.04 7.92 -2.92
N PHE A 78 -7.66 6.91 -2.15
CA PHE A 78 -6.42 6.19 -2.30
C PHE A 78 -6.67 4.69 -2.51
N GLU A 79 -5.66 4.03 -3.02
CA GLU A 79 -5.61 2.60 -3.20
C GLU A 79 -4.21 2.13 -2.82
N ILE A 80 -4.08 1.05 -2.06
CA ILE A 80 -2.77 0.55 -1.67
C ILE A 80 -2.08 -0.18 -2.83
N LEU A 81 -0.93 0.30 -3.26
CA LEU A 81 -0.13 -0.31 -4.33
C LEU A 81 0.92 -1.26 -3.77
N ASP A 82 1.66 -0.84 -2.73
CA ASP A 82 2.56 -1.70 -1.96
C ASP A 82 2.47 -1.40 -0.48
N GLY A 83 2.73 -2.43 0.34
CA GLY A 83 2.68 -2.35 1.80
C GLY A 83 1.33 -2.68 2.42
N LYS A 84 0.41 -3.33 1.68
CA LYS A 84 -0.91 -3.77 2.19
C LYS A 84 -0.80 -4.49 3.54
N GLN A 85 0.09 -5.47 3.67
CA GLN A 85 0.27 -6.24 4.90
C GLN A 85 0.72 -5.34 6.07
N ARG A 86 1.64 -4.42 5.80
CA ARG A 86 2.13 -3.44 6.79
C ARG A 86 1.02 -2.50 7.24
N LEU A 87 0.28 -1.93 6.30
CA LEU A 87 -0.81 -1.00 6.62
C LEU A 87 -1.91 -1.69 7.42
N ASP A 88 -2.29 -2.92 7.06
CA ASP A 88 -3.28 -3.68 7.82
C ASP A 88 -2.80 -4.05 9.23
N ALA A 89 -1.51 -4.39 9.38
CA ALA A 89 -0.93 -4.66 10.69
C ALA A 89 -0.90 -3.40 11.57
N LEU A 90 -0.47 -2.23 11.04
CA LEU A 90 -0.49 -0.96 11.77
C LEU A 90 -1.90 -0.61 12.24
N ARG A 91 -2.87 -0.68 11.32
CA ARG A 91 -4.27 -0.44 11.60
C ARG A 91 -4.81 -1.42 12.63
N GLY A 92 -4.51 -2.71 12.46
CA GLY A 92 -4.98 -3.75 13.36
C GLY A 92 -4.49 -3.60 14.78
N TYR A 93 -3.25 -3.17 14.97
CA TYR A 93 -2.75 -2.87 16.30
C TYR A 93 -3.42 -1.64 16.90
N TYR A 94 -3.55 -0.56 16.15
CA TYR A 94 -4.26 0.66 16.57
C TYR A 94 -5.73 0.39 16.94
N GLU A 95 -6.40 -0.48 16.20
CA GLU A 95 -7.79 -0.90 16.43
C GLU A 95 -7.94 -1.96 17.55
N ASN A 96 -6.85 -2.34 18.23
CA ASN A 96 -6.84 -3.40 19.26
C ASN A 96 -7.28 -4.77 18.74
N ARG A 97 -7.01 -5.11 17.47
CA ARG A 97 -7.34 -6.44 16.91
C ARG A 97 -6.40 -7.53 17.39
N TYR A 98 -5.20 -7.17 17.82
CA TYR A 98 -4.21 -8.10 18.35
C TYR A 98 -3.27 -7.38 19.33
N PRO A 99 -2.70 -8.09 20.33
CA PRO A 99 -1.71 -7.54 21.25
C PRO A 99 -0.29 -7.62 20.67
N TYR A 100 0.61 -6.80 21.19
CA TYR A 100 2.06 -6.90 21.06
C TYR A 100 2.67 -7.10 22.45
N HIS A 101 3.43 -8.18 22.66
CA HIS A 101 3.92 -8.59 23.99
C HIS A 101 2.81 -8.66 25.07
N GLY A 102 1.61 -9.02 24.69
CA GLY A 102 0.45 -9.10 25.58
C GLY A 102 -0.26 -7.77 25.84
N TYR A 103 0.20 -6.66 25.28
CA TYR A 103 -0.42 -5.33 25.42
C TYR A 103 -1.14 -4.93 24.13
N TYR A 104 -2.41 -4.60 24.22
CA TYR A 104 -3.14 -3.92 23.15
C TYR A 104 -2.74 -2.45 23.09
N PHE A 105 -2.99 -1.78 21.99
CA PHE A 105 -2.68 -0.37 21.83
C PHE A 105 -3.30 0.50 22.94
N ASN A 106 -4.54 0.21 23.34
CA ASN A 106 -5.22 0.94 24.42
C ASN A 106 -4.64 0.68 25.82
N ASP A 107 -3.89 -0.41 26.02
CA ASP A 107 -3.21 -0.69 27.28
C ASP A 107 -1.93 0.12 27.44
N LEU A 108 -1.41 0.68 26.37
CA LEU A 108 -0.18 1.47 26.38
C LEU A 108 -0.36 2.77 27.17
N GLY A 109 0.69 3.18 27.87
CA GLY A 109 0.78 4.51 28.44
C GLY A 109 0.80 5.61 27.36
N ALA A 110 0.47 6.84 27.75
CA ALA A 110 0.42 7.98 26.81
C ALA A 110 1.73 8.16 26.03
N ARG A 111 2.89 7.93 26.69
CA ARG A 111 4.21 8.03 26.07
C ARG A 111 4.40 7.00 24.95
N ASP A 112 4.04 5.75 25.19
CA ASP A 112 4.27 4.68 24.22
C ASP A 112 3.29 4.78 23.05
N ARG A 113 2.04 5.19 23.30
CA ARG A 113 1.10 5.55 22.23
C ARG A 113 1.64 6.68 21.36
N HIS A 114 2.20 7.71 21.94
CA HIS A 114 2.82 8.82 21.22
C HIS A 114 4.02 8.33 20.40
N VAL A 115 4.91 7.50 20.98
CA VAL A 115 6.05 6.90 20.25
C VAL A 115 5.58 6.11 19.03
N PHE A 116 4.53 5.32 19.14
CA PHE A 116 3.94 4.57 18.01
C PHE A 116 3.38 5.51 16.95
N LEU A 117 2.53 6.45 17.33
CA LEU A 117 1.82 7.32 16.39
C LEU A 117 2.74 8.28 15.62
N GLU A 118 3.77 8.80 16.28
CA GLU A 118 4.72 9.75 15.70
C GLU A 118 5.84 9.08 14.89
N ARG A 119 5.91 7.76 14.88
CA ARG A 119 6.90 7.07 14.07
C ARG A 119 6.70 7.39 12.59
N THR A 120 7.76 7.86 11.95
CA THR A 120 7.73 8.26 10.53
C THR A 120 7.94 7.07 9.62
N ILE A 121 7.11 6.97 8.59
CA ILE A 121 7.14 5.97 7.53
C ILE A 121 7.32 6.70 6.19
N PRO A 122 8.20 6.23 5.30
CA PRO A 122 8.25 6.72 3.93
C PRO A 122 6.95 6.36 3.21
N VAL A 123 6.34 7.33 2.56
CA VAL A 123 5.14 7.14 1.73
C VAL A 123 5.43 7.66 0.34
N ALA A 124 5.02 6.89 -0.66
CA ALA A 124 5.06 7.32 -2.06
C ALA A 124 3.65 7.33 -2.63
N ASP A 125 3.30 8.40 -3.34
CA ASP A 125 2.02 8.54 -4.02
C ASP A 125 2.23 8.54 -5.53
N LEU A 126 1.56 7.62 -6.23
CA LEU A 126 1.41 7.61 -7.67
C LEU A 126 0.16 8.42 -8.02
N ILE A 127 0.35 9.58 -8.66
CA ILE A 127 -0.71 10.58 -8.82
C ILE A 127 -1.45 10.37 -10.13
N ARG A 128 -2.74 10.03 -10.05
CA ARG A 128 -3.68 9.89 -11.18
C ARG A 128 -3.08 9.09 -12.36
N PRO A 129 -2.54 7.90 -12.11
CA PRO A 129 -2.01 7.08 -13.20
C PRO A 129 -3.14 6.47 -14.01
N ASP A 130 -2.83 6.09 -15.26
CA ASP A 130 -3.69 5.14 -15.97
C ASP A 130 -3.48 3.71 -15.44
N GLU A 131 -4.38 2.82 -15.79
CA GLU A 131 -4.40 1.45 -15.29
C GLU A 131 -3.17 0.63 -15.69
N GLU A 132 -2.64 0.88 -16.90
CA GLU A 132 -1.41 0.25 -17.35
C GLU A 132 -0.21 0.66 -16.49
N THR A 133 -0.13 1.92 -16.13
CA THR A 133 0.92 2.46 -15.25
C THR A 133 0.84 1.87 -13.85
N ILE A 134 -0.37 1.67 -13.31
CA ILE A 134 -0.57 1.00 -12.02
C ILE A 134 0.01 -0.40 -12.05
N LEU A 135 -0.40 -1.23 -13.02
CA LEU A 135 0.06 -2.62 -13.11
C LEU A 135 1.57 -2.72 -13.33
N ARG A 136 2.14 -1.84 -14.16
CA ARG A 136 3.61 -1.78 -14.36
C ARG A 136 4.33 -1.44 -13.07
N CYS A 137 3.86 -0.43 -12.34
CA CYS A 137 4.46 -0.02 -11.07
C CYS A 137 4.36 -1.14 -10.03
N PHE A 138 3.19 -1.78 -9.90
CA PHE A 138 2.99 -2.92 -9.02
C PHE A 138 3.99 -4.06 -9.29
N LEU A 139 4.14 -4.47 -10.57
CA LEU A 139 5.09 -5.51 -10.96
C LEU A 139 6.54 -5.13 -10.66
N MET A 140 6.92 -3.87 -10.88
CA MET A 140 8.27 -3.39 -10.60
C MET A 140 8.59 -3.42 -9.10
N LEU A 141 7.68 -2.95 -8.25
CA LEU A 141 7.85 -2.94 -6.79
C LEU A 141 8.00 -4.38 -6.26
N ASN A 142 7.21 -5.32 -6.77
CA ASN A 142 7.20 -6.70 -6.30
C ASN A 142 8.34 -7.58 -6.86
N ARG A 143 9.06 -7.12 -7.90
CA ARG A 143 10.27 -7.81 -8.39
C ARG A 143 11.50 -7.60 -7.50
N THR A 144 11.53 -6.53 -6.73
CA THR A 144 12.69 -6.13 -5.92
C THR A 144 12.59 -6.49 -4.44
N GLY A 145 11.43 -6.97 -3.96
CA GLY A 145 11.14 -7.27 -2.55
C GLY A 145 11.12 -8.75 -2.19
N LYS A 146 10.65 -9.07 -0.98
CA LYS A 146 10.32 -10.45 -0.55
C LYS A 146 9.33 -11.05 -1.55
N ARG A 147 9.70 -12.17 -2.15
CA ARG A 147 9.01 -12.79 -3.28
C ARG A 147 7.50 -12.91 -3.04
N MET A 148 6.76 -12.14 -3.80
CA MET A 148 5.36 -12.44 -4.05
C MET A 148 5.28 -13.78 -4.81
N ASP A 149 4.21 -14.53 -4.60
CA ASP A 149 3.98 -15.78 -5.33
C ASP A 149 4.08 -15.55 -6.85
N ALA A 150 4.91 -16.37 -7.51
CA ALA A 150 5.15 -16.27 -8.95
C ALA A 150 3.86 -16.41 -9.76
N ALA A 151 2.91 -17.24 -9.31
CA ALA A 151 1.62 -17.42 -9.96
C ALA A 151 0.80 -16.11 -9.93
N HIS A 152 0.80 -15.39 -8.81
CA HIS A 152 0.12 -14.10 -8.69
C HIS A 152 0.75 -13.03 -9.61
N LEU A 153 2.09 -12.93 -9.63
CA LEU A 153 2.78 -12.00 -10.53
C LEU A 153 2.48 -12.32 -12.01
N SER A 154 2.46 -13.60 -12.39
CA SER A 154 2.08 -14.02 -13.75
C SER A 154 0.65 -13.62 -14.11
N SER A 155 -0.28 -13.69 -13.15
CA SER A 155 -1.66 -13.23 -13.35
C SER A 155 -1.72 -11.73 -13.64
N VAL A 156 -0.99 -10.92 -12.89
CA VAL A 156 -0.93 -9.46 -13.11
C VAL A 156 -0.22 -9.12 -14.43
N GLU A 157 0.82 -9.88 -14.80
CA GLU A 157 1.47 -9.74 -16.12
C GLU A 157 0.50 -10.01 -17.28
N ALA A 158 -0.35 -11.04 -17.15
CA ALA A 158 -1.39 -11.33 -18.13
C ALA A 158 -2.44 -10.21 -18.25
N MET A 159 -2.85 -9.61 -17.13
CA MET A 159 -3.74 -8.44 -17.13
C MET A 159 -3.10 -7.26 -17.88
N LEU A 160 -1.83 -6.97 -17.63
CA LEU A 160 -1.09 -5.91 -18.29
C LEU A 160 -1.00 -6.14 -19.80
N GLN A 161 -0.70 -7.38 -20.24
CA GLN A 161 -0.64 -7.74 -21.66
C GLN A 161 -1.98 -7.51 -22.35
N LYS A 162 -3.08 -7.94 -21.72
CA LYS A 162 -4.43 -7.73 -22.23
C LYS A 162 -4.76 -6.26 -22.44
N LEU A 163 -4.47 -5.41 -21.47
CA LEU A 163 -4.65 -3.96 -21.59
C LEU A 163 -3.86 -3.37 -22.76
N GLN A 164 -2.61 -3.79 -22.93
CA GLN A 164 -1.76 -3.32 -24.03
C GLN A 164 -2.28 -3.74 -25.40
N GLU A 165 -2.82 -4.95 -25.51
CA GLU A 165 -3.45 -5.44 -26.77
C GLU A 165 -4.72 -4.67 -27.10
N GLU A 166 -5.56 -4.38 -26.11
CA GLU A 166 -6.77 -3.58 -26.28
C GLU A 166 -6.47 -2.15 -26.73
N LYS A 167 -5.46 -1.51 -26.15
CA LYS A 167 -4.98 -0.18 -26.59
C LYS A 167 -4.52 -0.20 -28.04
N LYS A 168 -3.69 -1.16 -28.42
CA LYS A 168 -3.21 -1.31 -29.81
C LYS A 168 -4.34 -1.55 -30.83
N LYS A 169 -5.40 -2.26 -30.45
CA LYS A 169 -6.57 -2.46 -31.32
C LYS A 169 -7.36 -1.17 -31.52
N LYS A 170 -7.55 -0.37 -30.46
CA LYS A 170 -8.23 0.94 -30.53
C LYS A 170 -7.45 1.94 -31.40
N GLU A 171 -6.11 2.00 -31.25
CA GLU A 171 -5.25 2.86 -32.06
C GLU A 171 -5.25 2.51 -33.56
N LYS A 172 -5.47 1.23 -33.92
CA LYS A 172 -5.56 0.80 -35.33
C LYS A 172 -6.94 1.04 -35.98
N GLN A 173 -7.96 1.34 -35.16
CA GLN A 173 -9.33 1.59 -35.62
C GLN A 173 -9.71 3.08 -35.65
N ALA A 174 -8.85 3.94 -35.10
CA ALA A 174 -8.95 5.40 -35.13
C ALA A 174 -8.16 6.00 -36.28
#